data_37ce983f918b05a3a71e376d1aff8dbe
#
_entry.id   37ce983f918b05a3a71e376d1aff8dbe
#
_cell.length_a   1.000
_cell.length_b   1.000
_cell.length_c   1.000
_cell.angle_alpha   90.00
_cell.angle_beta   90.00
_cell.angle_gamma   90.00
#
_symmetry.space_group_name_H-M   'P 1'
#
loop_
_entity.id
_entity.type
_entity.pdbx_description
1 polymer ?
#
loop_
_entity_poly.entity_id
_entity_poly.type
_entity_poly.pdbx_seq_one_letter_code
_entity_poly.pdbx_strand_id
1 'polypeptide(L)'
;MSHFHGPALPGGVCLLIWLYLLLGRGQFWRLRTQRVPTSTHARVVAIVPARNEAAVVARSVRSLLDQTAVSLEVILVDDHSSDGTANFAREAAAGKENRLTIIAGSPLPPGWSGKVWALQQGIDAAGDRSPDYFLLTDADIEHSPGNVSTLVTIAKRGAYDLASYMAKLHCKTVPERLLIPAFVYFFFQLYPPKWIANPDRATAGAAGGCILIRPEALQLAGAMHSIRGKIIDDCALARAVKCSGGTVWLGPTETARSIRPYNTFAEIERMIARTAFNQLQHSSLLLVFAVLSLLVTYLVPVILLFGPWWPLGLTSLVLMTVTYWPMIRFYRLNPLWVLTLPAAAIFYLAATIDSAFRYWLGRGGEWKGRSQDRQPSASRSPQ
;
A
#
# COMPACT_ATOMS: atom_id res chain seq x y z
N MET A 1 -38.65 34.66 -14.68
CA MET A 1 -38.11 33.25 -14.78
C MET A 1 -36.60 33.35 -14.76
N SER A 2 -36.00 33.37 -13.58
CA SER A 2 -34.53 33.35 -13.42
C SER A 2 -34.04 31.91 -13.60
N HIS A 3 -33.35 31.65 -14.70
CA HIS A 3 -32.74 30.36 -14.98
C HIS A 3 -31.66 30.04 -13.92
N PHE A 4 -31.98 29.13 -13.03
CA PHE A 4 -31.01 28.48 -12.12
C PHE A 4 -30.05 27.61 -12.95
N HIS A 5 -29.00 28.21 -13.52
CA HIS A 5 -27.92 27.45 -14.17
C HIS A 5 -26.87 26.94 -13.19
N GLY A 6 -26.98 27.24 -11.89
CA GLY A 6 -25.97 26.97 -10.89
C GLY A 6 -25.60 25.47 -10.69
N PRO A 7 -26.53 24.51 -10.54
CA PRO A 7 -26.21 23.11 -10.25
C PRO A 7 -25.89 22.23 -11.45
N ALA A 8 -26.19 22.70 -12.69
CA ALA A 8 -25.91 21.91 -13.90
C ALA A 8 -24.41 21.70 -14.15
N LEU A 9 -23.60 22.73 -13.91
CA LEU A 9 -22.17 22.69 -14.15
C LEU A 9 -21.44 21.66 -13.22
N PRO A 10 -21.63 21.68 -11.88
CA PRO A 10 -21.06 20.67 -11.02
C PRO A 10 -21.51 19.24 -11.37
N GLY A 11 -22.76 19.05 -11.77
CA GLY A 11 -23.28 17.75 -12.18
C GLY A 11 -22.63 17.23 -13.46
N GLY A 12 -22.47 18.08 -14.46
CA GLY A 12 -21.77 17.77 -15.71
C GLY A 12 -20.30 17.41 -15.46
N VAL A 13 -19.60 18.19 -14.64
CA VAL A 13 -18.21 17.92 -14.24
C VAL A 13 -18.10 16.57 -13.53
N CYS A 14 -18.98 16.31 -12.58
CA CYS A 14 -19.01 15.04 -11.85
C CYS A 14 -19.21 13.83 -12.79
N LEU A 15 -20.16 13.92 -13.72
CA LEU A 15 -20.39 12.86 -14.71
C LEU A 15 -19.15 12.63 -15.60
N LEU A 16 -18.51 13.69 -16.07
CA LEU A 16 -17.28 13.59 -16.87
C LEU A 16 -16.14 12.94 -16.07
N ILE A 17 -16.00 13.27 -14.78
CA ILE A 17 -15.04 12.60 -13.90
C ILE A 17 -15.33 11.11 -13.84
N TRP A 18 -16.58 10.70 -13.63
CA TRP A 18 -16.93 9.28 -13.53
C TRP A 18 -16.76 8.54 -14.87
N LEU A 19 -17.06 9.15 -15.99
CA LEU A 19 -16.76 8.58 -17.31
C LEU A 19 -15.25 8.41 -17.52
N TYR A 20 -14.45 9.40 -17.12
CA TYR A 20 -12.99 9.28 -17.16
C TYR A 20 -12.49 8.16 -16.23
N LEU A 21 -13.01 8.06 -15.01
CA LEU A 21 -12.63 7.00 -14.06
C LEU A 21 -12.98 5.61 -14.58
N LEU A 22 -14.12 5.47 -15.24
CA LEU A 22 -14.56 4.21 -15.82
C LEU A 22 -13.72 3.79 -17.05
N LEU A 23 -13.47 4.71 -17.97
CA LEU A 23 -12.92 4.43 -19.30
C LEU A 23 -11.43 4.79 -19.42
N GLY A 24 -11.03 5.94 -18.90
CA GLY A 24 -9.72 6.58 -19.14
C GLY A 24 -8.66 6.30 -18.07
N ARG A 25 -9.05 5.96 -16.84
CA ARG A 25 -8.10 5.79 -15.72
C ARG A 25 -7.48 4.39 -15.64
N GLY A 26 -6.98 3.84 -16.74
CA GLY A 26 -6.26 2.57 -16.76
C GLY A 26 -7.08 1.36 -16.31
N GLN A 27 -8.42 1.46 -16.29
CA GLN A 27 -9.34 0.42 -15.82
C GLN A 27 -8.98 -0.10 -14.41
N PHE A 28 -8.56 0.79 -13.51
CA PHE A 28 -8.09 0.49 -12.14
C PHE A 28 -9.07 -0.34 -11.32
N TRP A 29 -10.36 -0.22 -11.61
CA TRP A 29 -11.45 -0.92 -10.94
C TRP A 29 -11.59 -2.39 -11.33
N ARG A 30 -10.93 -2.84 -12.43
CA ARG A 30 -10.95 -4.24 -12.86
C ARG A 30 -9.92 -5.05 -12.08
N LEU A 31 -10.34 -5.61 -10.97
CA LEU A 31 -9.50 -6.48 -10.15
C LEU A 31 -9.30 -7.83 -10.85
N ARG A 32 -8.09 -8.10 -11.33
CA ARG A 32 -7.72 -9.37 -11.93
C ARG A 32 -6.67 -10.04 -11.07
N THR A 33 -7.08 -11.04 -10.29
CA THR A 33 -6.13 -11.92 -9.62
C THR A 33 -5.52 -12.87 -10.66
N GLN A 34 -4.19 -12.94 -10.69
CA GLN A 34 -3.51 -13.84 -11.61
C GLN A 34 -3.39 -15.22 -10.98
N ARG A 35 -3.83 -16.24 -11.70
CA ARG A 35 -3.56 -17.65 -11.39
C ARG A 35 -2.65 -18.16 -12.51
N VAL A 36 -1.38 -18.35 -12.20
CA VAL A 36 -0.42 -18.90 -13.16
C VAL A 36 0.11 -20.23 -12.61
N PRO A 37 0.26 -21.24 -13.46
CA PRO A 37 0.93 -22.47 -13.08
C PRO A 37 2.35 -22.13 -12.61
N THR A 38 2.72 -22.61 -11.42
CA THR A 38 4.00 -22.35 -10.81
C THR A 38 4.95 -23.52 -11.08
N SER A 39 6.04 -23.22 -11.75
CA SER A 39 7.18 -24.12 -11.90
C SER A 39 8.44 -23.25 -11.80
N THR A 40 8.97 -23.10 -10.61
CA THR A 40 10.17 -22.30 -10.41
C THR A 40 10.96 -22.87 -9.23
N HIS A 41 12.29 -22.84 -9.33
CA HIS A 41 13.23 -23.19 -8.27
C HIS A 41 14.03 -21.96 -7.83
N ALA A 42 13.44 -20.76 -7.96
CA ALA A 42 14.10 -19.52 -7.61
C ALA A 42 14.52 -19.52 -6.12
N ARG A 43 15.70 -18.96 -5.88
CA ARG A 43 16.20 -18.65 -4.53
C ARG A 43 15.67 -17.29 -4.12
N VAL A 44 14.93 -17.24 -3.03
CA VAL A 44 14.30 -16.02 -2.52
C VAL A 44 14.76 -15.80 -1.09
N VAL A 45 15.22 -14.60 -0.78
CA VAL A 45 15.48 -14.16 0.59
C VAL A 45 14.37 -13.16 0.98
N ALA A 46 13.55 -13.56 1.95
CA ALA A 46 12.51 -12.70 2.51
C ALA A 46 13.08 -11.83 3.62
N ILE A 47 12.92 -10.53 3.51
CA ILE A 47 13.34 -9.55 4.52
C ILE A 47 12.09 -9.05 5.24
N VAL A 48 12.04 -9.27 6.55
CA VAL A 48 10.89 -8.96 7.41
C VAL A 48 11.32 -7.97 8.49
N PRO A 49 11.03 -6.67 8.33
CA PRO A 49 11.23 -5.69 9.40
C PRO A 49 10.16 -5.89 10.46
N ALA A 50 10.55 -6.04 11.72
CA ALA A 50 9.64 -6.25 12.83
C ALA A 50 9.93 -5.30 14.00
N ARG A 51 8.89 -4.70 14.56
CA ARG A 51 8.95 -3.92 15.80
C ARG A 51 7.64 -4.04 16.55
N ASN A 52 7.67 -4.70 17.70
CA ASN A 52 6.50 -4.97 18.53
C ASN A 52 5.37 -5.66 17.71
N GLU A 53 5.69 -6.86 17.20
CA GLU A 53 4.82 -7.67 16.34
C GLU A 53 4.52 -9.06 16.94
N ALA A 54 4.67 -9.23 18.26
CA ALA A 54 4.47 -10.51 18.95
C ALA A 54 3.14 -11.20 18.60
N ALA A 55 2.07 -10.42 18.41
CA ALA A 55 0.74 -10.96 18.12
C ALA A 55 0.60 -11.62 16.74
N VAL A 56 1.48 -11.30 15.77
CA VAL A 56 1.31 -11.68 14.36
C VAL A 56 2.55 -12.34 13.76
N VAL A 57 3.75 -12.05 14.24
CA VAL A 57 5.02 -12.47 13.64
C VAL A 57 5.14 -13.97 13.47
N ALA A 58 4.67 -14.76 14.44
CA ALA A 58 4.73 -16.23 14.38
C ALA A 58 3.99 -16.80 13.16
N ARG A 59 2.79 -16.27 12.85
CA ARG A 59 2.01 -16.70 11.69
C ARG A 59 2.68 -16.26 10.39
N SER A 60 3.19 -15.04 10.33
CA SER A 60 3.89 -14.50 9.16
C SER A 60 5.14 -15.36 8.85
N VAL A 61 6.04 -15.54 9.81
CA VAL A 61 7.27 -16.33 9.64
C VAL A 61 6.96 -17.76 9.24
N ARG A 62 6.03 -18.45 9.92
CA ARG A 62 5.63 -19.81 9.56
C ARG A 62 5.13 -19.89 8.12
N SER A 63 4.30 -18.95 7.70
CA SER A 63 3.74 -18.90 6.35
C SER A 63 4.79 -18.70 5.26
N LEU A 64 5.87 -17.99 5.57
CA LEU A 64 7.03 -17.83 4.69
C LEU A 64 7.85 -19.13 4.63
N LEU A 65 8.11 -19.77 5.77
CA LEU A 65 8.85 -21.04 5.83
C LEU A 65 8.08 -22.20 5.20
N ASP A 66 6.75 -22.09 5.06
CA ASP A 66 5.88 -23.08 4.41
C ASP A 66 5.68 -22.82 2.90
N GLN A 67 6.41 -21.89 2.31
CA GLN A 67 6.33 -21.66 0.87
C GLN A 67 6.85 -22.86 0.07
N THR A 68 6.16 -23.14 -1.04
CA THR A 68 6.45 -24.27 -1.95
C THR A 68 6.96 -23.77 -3.30
N ALA A 69 7.67 -24.64 -4.02
CA ALA A 69 8.20 -24.38 -5.37
C ALA A 69 9.16 -23.16 -5.46
N VAL A 70 9.76 -22.78 -4.34
CA VAL A 70 10.89 -21.82 -4.22
C VAL A 70 11.81 -22.28 -3.10
N SER A 71 13.11 -21.96 -3.21
CA SER A 71 14.03 -22.04 -2.07
C SER A 71 13.96 -20.71 -1.34
N LEU A 72 13.29 -20.67 -0.18
CA LEU A 72 13.06 -19.44 0.56
C LEU A 72 13.73 -19.45 1.93
N GLU A 73 14.54 -18.46 2.20
CA GLU A 73 15.10 -18.14 3.51
C GLU A 73 14.49 -16.83 4.04
N VAL A 74 14.39 -16.69 5.35
CA VAL A 74 13.83 -15.53 6.03
C VAL A 74 14.91 -14.84 6.85
N ILE A 75 15.06 -13.53 6.67
CA ILE A 75 15.82 -12.65 7.55
C ILE A 75 14.82 -11.72 8.24
N LEU A 76 14.64 -11.91 9.54
CA LEU A 76 13.83 -11.04 10.36
C LEU A 76 14.76 -10.04 11.06
N VAL A 77 14.45 -8.76 10.88
CA VAL A 77 15.17 -7.66 11.55
C VAL A 77 14.31 -7.14 12.69
N ASP A 78 14.72 -7.47 13.91
CA ASP A 78 14.04 -7.02 15.13
C ASP A 78 14.52 -5.62 15.53
N ASP A 79 13.74 -4.62 15.17
CA ASP A 79 14.03 -3.21 15.48
C ASP A 79 13.70 -2.88 16.95
N HIS A 80 14.47 -3.46 17.89
CA HIS A 80 14.34 -3.21 19.33
C HIS A 80 12.93 -3.46 19.88
N SER A 81 12.34 -4.61 19.57
CA SER A 81 11.05 -5.01 20.15
C SER A 81 11.18 -5.29 21.65
N SER A 82 10.17 -4.91 22.41
CA SER A 82 10.07 -5.14 23.86
C SER A 82 9.01 -6.17 24.26
N ASP A 83 8.28 -6.74 23.27
CA ASP A 83 7.13 -7.63 23.46
C ASP A 83 7.41 -9.10 23.23
N GLY A 84 8.69 -9.48 22.98
CA GLY A 84 9.07 -10.86 22.71
C GLY A 84 8.96 -11.28 21.23
N THR A 85 8.80 -10.35 20.30
CA THR A 85 8.68 -10.59 18.86
C THR A 85 9.71 -11.61 18.33
N ALA A 86 11.01 -11.43 18.66
CA ALA A 86 12.09 -12.33 18.21
C ALA A 86 11.92 -13.77 18.73
N ASN A 87 11.42 -13.96 19.95
CA ASN A 87 11.20 -15.29 20.55
C ASN A 87 10.05 -16.01 19.82
N PHE A 88 8.93 -15.34 19.62
CA PHE A 88 7.81 -15.90 18.87
C PHE A 88 8.19 -16.25 17.41
N ALA A 89 9.09 -15.47 16.79
CA ALA A 89 9.60 -15.80 15.46
C ALA A 89 10.48 -17.06 15.47
N ARG A 90 11.35 -17.26 16.48
CA ARG A 90 12.16 -18.49 16.62
C ARG A 90 11.30 -19.72 16.84
N GLU A 91 10.32 -19.64 17.74
CA GLU A 91 9.38 -20.74 18.01
C GLU A 91 8.58 -21.11 16.75
N ALA A 92 8.22 -20.12 15.92
CA ALA A 92 7.52 -20.37 14.68
C ALA A 92 8.36 -21.13 13.63
N ALA A 93 9.68 -21.09 13.74
CA ALA A 93 10.62 -21.78 12.85
C ALA A 93 10.98 -23.19 13.28
N ALA A 94 10.36 -23.74 14.33
CA ALA A 94 10.65 -25.08 14.83
C ALA A 94 10.67 -26.13 13.70
N GLY A 95 11.80 -26.86 13.60
CA GLY A 95 12.09 -27.82 12.53
C GLY A 95 12.57 -27.22 11.20
N LYS A 96 12.73 -25.89 11.11
CA LYS A 96 13.21 -25.14 9.93
C LYS A 96 14.16 -24.00 10.33
N GLU A 97 14.82 -24.12 11.48
CA GLU A 97 15.66 -23.08 12.09
C GLU A 97 16.76 -22.59 11.15
N ASN A 98 17.29 -23.50 10.35
CA ASN A 98 18.34 -23.22 9.35
C ASN A 98 17.88 -22.28 8.23
N ARG A 99 16.56 -22.03 8.10
CA ARG A 99 15.98 -21.12 7.10
C ARG A 99 15.54 -19.78 7.68
N LEU A 100 15.72 -19.57 9.00
CA LEU A 100 15.42 -18.30 9.67
C LEU A 100 16.68 -17.71 10.28
N THR A 101 17.02 -16.50 9.88
CA THR A 101 18.02 -15.65 10.52
C THR A 101 17.32 -14.49 11.22
N ILE A 102 17.59 -14.28 12.50
CA ILE A 102 17.08 -13.13 13.24
C ILE A 102 18.26 -12.24 13.60
N ILE A 103 18.21 -10.99 13.19
CA ILE A 103 19.21 -9.99 13.53
C ILE A 103 18.59 -8.88 14.40
N ALA A 104 19.36 -8.43 15.40
CA ALA A 104 18.99 -7.25 16.18
C ALA A 104 19.26 -6.00 15.35
N GLY A 105 18.27 -5.11 15.27
CA GLY A 105 18.40 -3.85 14.54
C GLY A 105 19.47 -2.96 15.17
N SER A 106 20.30 -2.32 14.36
CA SER A 106 21.24 -1.29 14.78
C SER A 106 20.52 0.04 15.04
N PRO A 107 21.11 0.96 15.81
CA PRO A 107 20.55 2.30 16.02
C PRO A 107 20.19 3.00 14.71
N LEU A 108 19.07 3.73 14.73
CA LEU A 108 18.57 4.44 13.55
C LEU A 108 19.49 5.61 13.17
N PRO A 109 20.12 5.62 11.99
CA PRO A 109 20.93 6.74 11.54
C PRO A 109 20.09 7.98 11.22
N PRO A 110 20.66 9.18 11.31
CA PRO A 110 19.96 10.41 10.92
C PRO A 110 19.47 10.36 9.47
N GLY A 111 18.22 10.81 9.25
CA GLY A 111 17.61 10.87 7.92
C GLY A 111 17.06 9.54 7.40
N TRP A 112 17.08 8.47 8.18
CA TRP A 112 16.44 7.21 7.84
C TRP A 112 15.06 7.06 8.51
N SER A 113 14.12 6.41 7.82
CA SER A 113 12.93 5.89 8.44
C SER A 113 13.20 4.51 9.05
N GLY A 114 12.57 4.19 10.18
CA GLY A 114 12.87 2.95 10.90
C GLY A 114 12.65 1.69 10.07
N LYS A 115 11.54 1.62 9.31
CA LYS A 115 11.24 0.48 8.44
C LYS A 115 12.28 0.33 7.33
N VAL A 116 12.63 1.42 6.64
CA VAL A 116 13.58 1.40 5.53
C VAL A 116 14.98 1.03 6.02
N TRP A 117 15.36 1.49 7.23
CA TRP A 117 16.63 1.10 7.85
C TRP A 117 16.66 -0.38 8.20
N ALA A 118 15.59 -0.93 8.75
CA ALA A 118 15.49 -2.35 9.02
C ALA A 118 15.55 -3.19 7.72
N LEU A 119 14.89 -2.74 6.64
CA LEU A 119 15.00 -3.41 5.34
C LEU A 119 16.44 -3.38 4.80
N GLN A 120 17.15 -2.26 4.91
CA GLN A 120 18.56 -2.16 4.49
C GLN A 120 19.43 -3.15 5.25
N GLN A 121 19.30 -3.20 6.57
CA GLN A 121 20.08 -4.15 7.39
C GLN A 121 19.80 -5.61 7.03
N GLY A 122 18.54 -5.94 6.73
CA GLY A 122 18.18 -7.29 6.29
C GLY A 122 18.78 -7.65 4.92
N ILE A 123 18.82 -6.69 3.98
CA ILE A 123 19.47 -6.87 2.68
C ILE A 123 20.99 -7.06 2.85
N ASP A 124 21.63 -6.24 3.69
CA ASP A 124 23.07 -6.36 3.99
C ASP A 124 23.40 -7.72 4.64
N ALA A 125 22.54 -8.18 5.55
CA ALA A 125 22.69 -9.49 6.21
C ALA A 125 22.45 -10.68 5.26
N ALA A 126 21.86 -10.47 4.09
CA ALA A 126 21.78 -11.51 3.07
C ALA A 126 23.17 -11.87 2.52
N GLY A 127 24.11 -10.92 2.50
CA GLY A 127 25.50 -11.16 2.16
C GLY A 127 25.68 -12.00 0.89
N ASP A 128 26.49 -13.06 0.97
CA ASP A 128 26.84 -13.93 -0.16
C ASP A 128 25.74 -14.95 -0.54
N ARG A 129 24.53 -14.87 0.00
CA ARG A 129 23.42 -15.80 -0.33
C ARG A 129 23.03 -15.75 -1.80
N SER A 130 23.35 -14.66 -2.51
CA SER A 130 23.11 -14.46 -3.95
C SER A 130 21.70 -14.91 -4.38
N PRO A 131 20.62 -14.31 -3.83
CA PRO A 131 19.27 -14.70 -4.18
C PRO A 131 18.93 -14.24 -5.62
N ASP A 132 18.02 -14.96 -6.27
CA ASP A 132 17.44 -14.50 -7.53
C ASP A 132 16.48 -13.31 -7.31
N TYR A 133 15.86 -13.26 -6.09
CA TYR A 133 14.96 -12.19 -5.67
C TYR A 133 15.05 -11.95 -4.17
N PHE A 134 14.89 -10.68 -3.79
CA PHE A 134 14.45 -10.31 -2.44
C PHE A 134 12.92 -10.25 -2.39
N LEU A 135 12.34 -10.75 -1.30
CA LEU A 135 10.94 -10.53 -0.94
C LEU A 135 10.90 -9.59 0.25
N LEU A 136 10.51 -8.34 0.03
CA LEU A 136 10.27 -7.39 1.12
C LEU A 136 8.82 -7.56 1.56
N THR A 137 8.60 -7.91 2.82
CA THR A 137 7.25 -8.18 3.34
C THR A 137 7.10 -7.75 4.79
N ASP A 138 5.91 -7.23 5.13
CA ASP A 138 5.63 -6.79 6.50
C ASP A 138 5.42 -8.00 7.43
N ALA A 139 5.72 -7.82 8.72
CA ALA A 139 5.63 -8.86 9.74
C ALA A 139 4.19 -9.31 10.07
N ASP A 140 3.19 -8.66 9.53
CA ASP A 140 1.77 -8.99 9.69
C ASP A 140 1.13 -9.57 8.42
N ILE A 141 1.94 -9.99 7.45
CA ILE A 141 1.44 -10.63 6.22
C ILE A 141 1.58 -12.14 6.31
N GLU A 142 0.46 -12.82 6.12
CA GLU A 142 0.39 -14.28 5.96
C GLU A 142 0.36 -14.63 4.48
N HIS A 143 1.27 -15.50 4.05
CA HIS A 143 1.40 -15.96 2.66
C HIS A 143 0.84 -17.38 2.52
N SER A 144 -0.15 -17.60 1.69
CA SER A 144 -0.59 -18.97 1.35
C SER A 144 0.53 -19.74 0.66
N PRO A 145 0.60 -21.07 0.80
CA PRO A 145 1.55 -21.89 0.05
C PRO A 145 1.50 -21.59 -1.44
N GLY A 146 2.64 -21.40 -2.10
CA GLY A 146 2.72 -21.05 -3.52
C GLY A 146 2.51 -19.55 -3.86
N ASN A 147 2.27 -18.68 -2.88
CA ASN A 147 2.16 -17.23 -3.14
C ASN A 147 3.45 -16.66 -3.75
N VAL A 148 4.59 -16.96 -3.14
CA VAL A 148 5.89 -16.44 -3.59
C VAL A 148 6.27 -17.01 -4.95
N SER A 149 6.07 -18.31 -5.17
CA SER A 149 6.35 -18.95 -6.47
C SER A 149 5.46 -18.40 -7.60
N THR A 150 4.21 -18.06 -7.28
CA THR A 150 3.31 -17.38 -8.23
C THR A 150 3.83 -15.99 -8.58
N LEU A 151 4.26 -15.21 -7.60
CA LEU A 151 4.80 -13.87 -7.82
C LEU A 151 6.11 -13.91 -8.63
N VAL A 152 7.01 -14.86 -8.34
CA VAL A 152 8.22 -15.12 -9.13
C VAL A 152 7.87 -15.46 -10.58
N THR A 153 6.83 -16.28 -10.78
CA THR A 153 6.39 -16.66 -12.13
C THR A 153 5.85 -15.46 -12.90
N ILE A 154 5.09 -14.57 -12.23
CA ILE A 154 4.62 -13.31 -12.82
C ILE A 154 5.80 -12.42 -13.20
N ALA A 155 6.77 -12.24 -12.29
CA ALA A 155 7.96 -11.44 -12.53
C ALA A 155 8.76 -11.95 -13.73
N LYS A 156 9.00 -13.27 -13.81
CA LYS A 156 9.72 -13.89 -14.93
C LYS A 156 8.98 -13.76 -16.26
N ARG A 157 7.67 -14.06 -16.29
CA ARG A 157 6.87 -14.00 -17.53
C ARG A 157 6.72 -12.60 -18.10
N GLY A 158 6.59 -11.61 -17.22
CA GLY A 158 6.43 -10.22 -17.62
C GLY A 158 7.76 -9.45 -17.70
N ALA A 159 8.91 -10.12 -17.46
CA ALA A 159 10.23 -9.49 -17.34
C ALA A 159 10.19 -8.28 -16.37
N TYR A 160 9.51 -8.45 -15.24
CA TYR A 160 9.40 -7.39 -14.23
C TYR A 160 10.58 -7.46 -13.25
N ASP A 161 11.21 -6.32 -13.03
CA ASP A 161 12.29 -6.16 -12.06
C ASP A 161 11.75 -6.04 -10.64
N LEU A 162 10.57 -5.41 -10.50
CA LEU A 162 9.82 -5.35 -9.26
C LEU A 162 8.38 -5.82 -9.51
N ALA A 163 7.94 -6.84 -8.79
CA ALA A 163 6.56 -7.30 -8.80
C ALA A 163 5.96 -7.23 -7.39
N SER A 164 4.81 -6.59 -7.26
CA SER A 164 4.17 -6.39 -5.96
C SER A 164 2.74 -6.90 -5.95
N TYR A 165 2.36 -7.51 -4.85
CA TYR A 165 0.97 -7.82 -4.55
C TYR A 165 0.38 -6.82 -3.56
N MET A 166 -0.77 -6.24 -3.92
CA MET A 166 -1.67 -5.65 -2.92
C MET A 166 -2.24 -6.79 -2.10
N ALA A 167 -1.67 -7.01 -0.92
CA ALA A 167 -2.15 -8.00 0.02
C ALA A 167 -3.59 -7.71 0.41
N LYS A 168 -4.41 -8.76 0.57
CA LYS A 168 -5.79 -8.61 1.02
C LYS A 168 -5.81 -8.23 2.49
N LEU A 169 -6.20 -7.00 2.78
CA LEU A 169 -6.27 -6.50 4.15
C LEU A 169 -7.39 -7.18 4.93
N HIS A 170 -7.25 -7.24 6.26
CA HIS A 170 -8.29 -7.78 7.14
C HIS A 170 -9.57 -6.96 6.98
N CYS A 171 -10.74 -7.63 6.90
CA CYS A 171 -12.01 -6.98 6.61
C CYS A 171 -13.19 -7.76 7.23
N LYS A 172 -13.30 -7.74 8.57
CA LYS A 172 -14.36 -8.47 9.31
C LYS A 172 -15.25 -7.56 10.14
N THR A 173 -14.69 -6.51 10.74
CA THR A 173 -15.44 -5.55 11.57
C THR A 173 -16.24 -4.57 10.72
N VAL A 174 -17.18 -3.86 11.30
CA VAL A 174 -17.96 -2.82 10.59
C VAL A 174 -17.07 -1.68 10.09
N PRO A 175 -16.14 -1.10 10.90
CA PRO A 175 -15.20 -0.11 10.40
C PRO A 175 -14.39 -0.62 9.21
N GLU A 176 -13.89 -1.86 9.27
CA GLU A 176 -13.13 -2.45 8.18
C GLU A 176 -13.97 -2.63 6.91
N ARG A 177 -15.20 -3.16 7.03
CA ARG A 177 -16.10 -3.36 5.87
C ARG A 177 -16.45 -2.05 5.16
N LEU A 178 -16.55 -0.95 5.91
CA LEU A 178 -16.81 0.37 5.36
C LEU A 178 -15.55 0.95 4.68
N LEU A 179 -14.39 0.84 5.32
CA LEU A 179 -13.23 1.65 4.96
C LEU A 179 -12.13 0.88 4.21
N ILE A 180 -11.89 -0.39 4.51
CA ILE A 180 -10.79 -1.14 3.90
C ILE A 180 -10.97 -1.37 2.40
N PRO A 181 -12.15 -1.80 1.89
CA PRO A 181 -12.36 -1.89 0.45
C PRO A 181 -12.19 -0.54 -0.25
N ALA A 182 -12.64 0.55 0.39
CA ALA A 182 -12.47 1.91 -0.15
C ALA A 182 -10.98 2.32 -0.16
N PHE A 183 -10.19 1.93 0.86
CA PHE A 183 -8.74 2.15 0.89
C PHE A 183 -8.06 1.56 -0.35
N VAL A 184 -8.29 0.27 -0.59
CA VAL A 184 -7.67 -0.42 -1.73
C VAL A 184 -8.20 0.12 -3.06
N TYR A 185 -9.47 0.50 -3.14
CA TYR A 185 -10.06 1.14 -4.30
C TYR A 185 -9.38 2.48 -4.62
N PHE A 186 -9.22 3.36 -3.63
CA PHE A 186 -8.53 4.65 -3.79
C PHE A 186 -7.04 4.45 -4.13
N PHE A 187 -6.40 3.44 -3.55
CA PHE A 187 -5.02 3.11 -3.88
C PHE A 187 -4.88 2.74 -5.37
N PHE A 188 -5.72 1.85 -5.90
CA PHE A 188 -5.69 1.51 -7.32
C PHE A 188 -6.14 2.66 -8.23
N GLN A 189 -7.00 3.56 -7.75
CA GLN A 189 -7.36 4.78 -8.48
C GLN A 189 -6.16 5.73 -8.61
N LEU A 190 -5.34 5.86 -7.56
CA LEU A 190 -4.11 6.64 -7.59
C LEU A 190 -3.02 5.94 -8.43
N TYR A 191 -2.90 4.63 -8.29
CA TYR A 191 -1.87 3.79 -8.87
C TYR A 191 -2.48 2.68 -9.76
N PRO A 192 -3.04 3.01 -10.94
CA PRO A 192 -3.65 2.02 -11.82
C PRO A 192 -2.66 0.95 -12.25
N PRO A 193 -2.92 -0.36 -12.00
CA PRO A 193 -1.98 -1.43 -12.33
C PRO A 193 -1.52 -1.46 -13.80
N LYS A 194 -2.43 -1.17 -14.73
CA LYS A 194 -2.08 -1.08 -16.16
C LYS A 194 -1.10 0.05 -16.49
N TRP A 195 -1.17 1.16 -15.74
CA TRP A 195 -0.24 2.28 -15.93
C TRP A 195 1.11 2.01 -15.29
N ILE A 196 1.10 1.29 -14.14
CA ILE A 196 2.35 0.87 -13.49
C ILE A 196 3.13 -0.08 -14.41
N ALA A 197 2.45 -1.07 -14.99
CA ALA A 197 3.08 -2.06 -15.86
C ALA A 197 3.48 -1.51 -17.25
N ASN A 198 3.01 -0.32 -17.63
CA ASN A 198 3.42 0.32 -18.88
C ASN A 198 4.73 1.10 -18.68
N PRO A 199 5.82 0.76 -19.39
CA PRO A 199 7.10 1.47 -19.27
C PRO A 199 7.02 2.94 -19.70
N ASP A 200 6.14 3.29 -20.65
CA ASP A 200 5.99 4.65 -21.17
C ASP A 200 5.24 5.60 -20.21
N ARG A 201 4.68 5.08 -19.12
CA ARG A 201 3.97 5.87 -18.13
C ARG A 201 4.85 6.15 -16.92
N ALA A 202 4.88 7.39 -16.44
CA ALA A 202 5.60 7.76 -15.22
C ALA A 202 4.97 7.20 -13.93
N THR A 203 3.75 6.63 -14.00
CA THR A 203 3.07 6.07 -12.84
C THR A 203 3.84 4.87 -12.30
N ALA A 204 4.21 4.92 -11.03
CA ALA A 204 4.87 3.84 -10.31
C ALA A 204 4.22 3.66 -8.94
N GLY A 205 4.07 2.42 -8.51
CA GLY A 205 3.50 2.09 -7.20
C GLY A 205 3.70 0.63 -6.88
N ALA A 206 3.82 0.34 -5.61
CA ALA A 206 3.88 -0.99 -5.03
C ALA A 206 3.12 -0.99 -3.70
N ALA A 207 2.83 -2.15 -3.14
CA ALA A 207 2.21 -2.30 -1.83
C ALA A 207 3.19 -3.00 -0.87
N GLY A 208 3.57 -2.34 0.21
CA GLY A 208 4.66 -2.71 1.11
C GLY A 208 4.53 -4.09 1.76
N GLY A 209 3.32 -4.62 1.82
CA GLY A 209 3.08 -5.95 2.40
C GLY A 209 3.67 -7.11 1.61
N CYS A 210 3.94 -6.95 0.29
CA CYS A 210 4.51 -8.02 -0.52
C CYS A 210 5.16 -7.47 -1.80
N ILE A 211 6.47 -7.28 -1.77
CA ILE A 211 7.28 -6.77 -2.89
C ILE A 211 8.39 -7.77 -3.21
N LEU A 212 8.37 -8.32 -4.41
CA LEU A 212 9.45 -9.12 -4.96
C LEU A 212 10.31 -8.24 -5.86
N ILE A 213 11.62 -8.21 -5.66
CA ILE A 213 12.55 -7.35 -6.41
C ILE A 213 13.84 -8.10 -6.75
N ARG A 214 14.37 -7.90 -7.95
CA ARG A 214 15.68 -8.41 -8.36
C ARG A 214 16.79 -7.64 -7.65
N PRO A 215 17.85 -8.31 -7.15
CA PRO A 215 18.97 -7.63 -6.50
C PRO A 215 19.61 -6.55 -7.38
N GLU A 216 19.79 -6.83 -8.67
CA GLU A 216 20.39 -5.90 -9.63
C GLU A 216 19.55 -4.63 -9.80
N ALA A 217 18.21 -4.81 -9.91
CA ALA A 217 17.29 -3.68 -10.03
C ALA A 217 17.26 -2.83 -8.76
N LEU A 218 17.36 -3.47 -7.59
CA LEU A 218 17.46 -2.78 -6.32
C LEU A 218 18.73 -1.93 -6.24
N GLN A 219 19.88 -2.47 -6.67
CA GLN A 219 21.14 -1.74 -6.70
C GLN A 219 21.11 -0.59 -7.69
N LEU A 220 20.62 -0.80 -8.92
CA LEU A 220 20.46 0.24 -9.94
C LEU A 220 19.54 1.39 -9.47
N ALA A 221 18.52 1.09 -8.67
CA ALA A 221 17.64 2.07 -8.06
C ALA A 221 18.28 2.84 -6.88
N GLY A 222 19.54 2.55 -6.52
CA GLY A 222 20.27 3.15 -5.40
C GLY A 222 19.96 2.52 -4.05
N ALA A 223 19.52 1.25 -4.05
CA ALA A 223 19.13 0.46 -2.88
C ALA A 223 18.16 1.22 -1.96
N MET A 224 18.10 0.88 -0.68
CA MET A 224 17.24 1.56 0.29
C MET A 224 17.73 2.98 0.61
N HIS A 225 18.98 3.34 0.26
CA HIS A 225 19.52 4.69 0.46
C HIS A 225 18.76 5.74 -0.35
N SER A 226 18.32 5.41 -1.57
CA SER A 226 17.56 6.32 -2.43
C SER A 226 16.21 6.74 -1.84
N ILE A 227 15.67 5.93 -0.91
CA ILE A 227 14.37 6.15 -0.28
C ILE A 227 14.46 6.27 1.24
N ARG A 228 15.65 6.44 1.81
CA ARG A 228 15.96 6.33 3.25
C ARG A 228 14.98 7.07 4.19
N GLY A 229 14.56 8.29 3.83
CA GLY A 229 13.65 9.12 4.63
C GLY A 229 12.18 9.04 4.20
N LYS A 230 11.82 8.13 3.27
CA LYS A 230 10.45 8.06 2.79
C LYS A 230 9.54 7.29 3.77
N ILE A 231 8.37 7.87 4.05
CA ILE A 231 7.32 7.25 4.87
C ILE A 231 6.50 6.25 4.03
N ILE A 232 6.27 6.59 2.76
CA ILE A 232 5.63 5.72 1.76
C ILE A 232 6.77 5.06 0.97
N ASP A 233 7.41 4.08 1.62
CA ASP A 233 8.62 3.40 1.14
C ASP A 233 8.37 2.57 -0.12
N ASP A 234 7.26 1.89 -0.19
CA ASP A 234 6.86 0.99 -1.27
C ASP A 234 6.68 1.70 -2.62
N CYS A 235 5.88 2.76 -2.66
CA CYS A 235 5.70 3.57 -3.86
C CYS A 235 6.98 4.33 -4.24
N ALA A 236 7.77 4.76 -3.26
CA ALA A 236 9.06 5.40 -3.49
C ALA A 236 10.06 4.44 -4.13
N LEU A 237 10.14 3.19 -3.63
CA LEU A 237 10.98 2.14 -4.20
C LEU A 237 10.55 1.80 -5.64
N ALA A 238 9.25 1.59 -5.87
CA ALA A 238 8.73 1.33 -7.21
C ALA A 238 9.07 2.46 -8.19
N ARG A 239 9.02 3.71 -7.72
CA ARG A 239 9.40 4.88 -8.52
C ARG A 239 10.91 4.90 -8.80
N ALA A 240 11.76 4.61 -7.81
CA ALA A 240 13.21 4.57 -7.98
C ALA A 240 13.59 3.50 -9.03
N VAL A 241 13.02 2.29 -8.95
CA VAL A 241 13.23 1.22 -9.94
C VAL A 241 12.80 1.67 -11.34
N LYS A 242 11.63 2.31 -11.46
CA LYS A 242 11.16 2.77 -12.77
C LYS A 242 11.98 3.91 -13.35
N CYS A 243 12.46 4.82 -12.50
CA CYS A 243 13.35 5.91 -12.91
C CYS A 243 14.75 5.43 -13.34
N SER A 244 15.22 4.28 -12.83
CA SER A 244 16.47 3.63 -13.28
C SER A 244 16.30 2.75 -14.53
N GLY A 245 15.13 2.81 -15.19
CA GLY A 245 14.84 2.04 -16.41
C GLY A 245 14.25 0.65 -16.15
N GLY A 246 14.01 0.28 -14.89
CA GLY A 246 13.43 -1.00 -14.53
C GLY A 246 11.92 -1.07 -14.76
N THR A 247 11.39 -2.28 -14.79
CA THR A 247 9.99 -2.61 -15.04
C THR A 247 9.28 -2.97 -13.73
N VAL A 248 8.06 -2.45 -13.56
CA VAL A 248 7.29 -2.62 -12.31
C VAL A 248 5.92 -3.20 -12.62
N TRP A 249 5.47 -4.15 -11.80
CA TRP A 249 4.13 -4.70 -11.83
C TRP A 249 3.46 -4.64 -10.46
N LEU A 250 2.16 -4.36 -10.45
CA LEU A 250 1.32 -4.41 -9.26
C LEU A 250 -0.01 -5.10 -9.58
N GLY A 251 -0.46 -5.97 -8.69
CA GLY A 251 -1.77 -6.59 -8.80
C GLY A 251 -2.39 -6.99 -7.47
N PRO A 252 -3.72 -7.21 -7.41
CA PRO A 252 -4.40 -7.72 -6.23
C PRO A 252 -4.13 -9.21 -6.05
N THR A 253 -4.14 -9.68 -4.79
CA THR A 253 -4.06 -11.12 -4.49
C THR A 253 -4.97 -11.50 -3.34
N GLU A 254 -5.40 -12.77 -3.31
CA GLU A 254 -6.03 -13.41 -2.15
C GLU A 254 -5.06 -14.34 -1.41
N THR A 255 -3.83 -14.51 -1.91
CA THR A 255 -2.83 -15.46 -1.38
C THR A 255 -1.81 -14.82 -0.45
N ALA A 256 -1.73 -13.49 -0.39
CA ALA A 256 -1.08 -12.74 0.68
C ALA A 256 -2.15 -11.91 1.41
N ARG A 257 -2.18 -12.00 2.75
CA ARG A 257 -3.23 -11.38 3.57
C ARG A 257 -2.62 -10.71 4.78
N SER A 258 -3.03 -9.48 5.07
CA SER A 258 -2.74 -8.88 6.38
C SER A 258 -3.61 -9.55 7.44
N ILE A 259 -2.96 -9.98 8.51
CA ILE A 259 -3.63 -10.61 9.66
C ILE A 259 -3.84 -9.65 10.81
N ARG A 260 -3.45 -8.39 10.64
CA ARG A 260 -3.68 -7.31 11.61
C ARG A 260 -5.10 -6.79 11.49
N PRO A 261 -5.94 -6.92 12.54
CA PRO A 261 -7.27 -6.33 12.53
C PRO A 261 -7.21 -4.83 12.84
N TYR A 262 -8.22 -4.11 12.34
CA TYR A 262 -8.55 -2.75 12.71
C TYR A 262 -9.96 -2.74 13.33
N ASN A 263 -10.02 -2.73 14.64
CA ASN A 263 -11.30 -2.93 15.36
C ASN A 263 -12.14 -1.65 15.46
N THR A 264 -11.51 -0.48 15.33
CA THR A 264 -12.13 0.82 15.51
C THR A 264 -11.91 1.77 14.32
N PHE A 265 -12.81 2.72 14.16
CA PHE A 265 -12.65 3.81 13.20
C PHE A 265 -11.37 4.62 13.44
N ALA A 266 -11.03 4.84 14.72
CA ALA A 266 -9.83 5.60 15.10
C ALA A 266 -8.52 4.89 14.72
N GLU A 267 -8.48 3.56 14.67
CA GLU A 267 -7.30 2.81 14.21
C GLU A 267 -7.11 2.98 12.70
N ILE A 268 -8.20 2.92 11.93
CA ILE A 268 -8.15 3.12 10.47
C ILE A 268 -7.83 4.59 10.16
N GLU A 269 -8.42 5.53 10.90
CA GLU A 269 -8.09 6.96 10.77
C GLU A 269 -6.58 7.19 10.97
N ARG A 270 -5.99 6.67 12.04
CA ARG A 270 -4.54 6.78 12.31
C ARG A 270 -3.69 6.14 11.20
N MET A 271 -4.13 5.00 10.64
CA MET A 271 -3.46 4.37 9.50
C MET A 271 -3.43 5.31 8.29
N ILE A 272 -4.54 5.96 7.96
CA ILE A 272 -4.66 6.88 6.83
C ILE A 272 -3.89 8.19 7.11
N ALA A 273 -4.13 8.80 8.26
CA ALA A 273 -3.55 10.09 8.63
C ALA A 273 -2.01 10.05 8.70
N ARG A 274 -1.42 8.88 8.94
CA ARG A 274 0.04 8.71 8.92
C ARG A 274 0.66 9.06 7.57
N THR A 275 -0.04 8.82 6.46
CA THR A 275 0.54 8.91 5.10
C THR A 275 -0.19 9.87 4.17
N ALA A 276 -1.43 10.29 4.49
CA ALA A 276 -2.27 11.04 3.56
C ALA A 276 -1.67 12.39 3.14
N PHE A 277 -1.17 13.19 4.06
CA PHE A 277 -0.56 14.48 3.72
C PHE A 277 0.85 14.33 3.12
N ASN A 278 1.57 13.25 3.47
CA ASN A 278 2.83 12.90 2.80
C ASN A 278 2.60 12.54 1.32
N GLN A 279 1.49 11.84 0.99
CA GLN A 279 1.07 11.57 -0.38
C GLN A 279 0.83 12.85 -1.19
N LEU A 280 0.41 13.94 -0.52
CA LEU A 280 0.23 15.27 -1.10
C LEU A 280 1.52 16.12 -1.04
N GLN A 281 2.67 15.50 -0.79
CA GLN A 281 3.98 16.18 -0.71
C GLN A 281 3.98 17.37 0.28
N HIS A 282 3.18 17.30 1.33
CA HIS A 282 2.97 18.34 2.33
C HIS A 282 2.51 19.69 1.73
N SER A 283 1.89 19.69 0.55
CA SER A 283 1.40 20.87 -0.15
C SER A 283 -0.03 21.20 0.25
N SER A 284 -0.24 22.39 0.83
CA SER A 284 -1.58 22.88 1.17
C SER A 284 -2.45 23.08 -0.08
N LEU A 285 -1.85 23.45 -1.23
CA LEU A 285 -2.58 23.59 -2.49
C LEU A 285 -3.10 22.23 -2.98
N LEU A 286 -2.26 21.18 -2.92
CA LEU A 286 -2.69 19.82 -3.26
C LEU A 286 -3.72 19.29 -2.27
N LEU A 287 -3.67 19.69 -1.01
CA LEU A 287 -4.71 19.35 -0.02
C LEU A 287 -6.06 19.96 -0.41
N VAL A 288 -6.11 21.26 -0.72
CA VAL A 288 -7.34 21.92 -1.16
C VAL A 288 -7.90 21.26 -2.42
N PHE A 289 -7.03 20.98 -3.40
CA PHE A 289 -7.43 20.30 -4.63
C PHE A 289 -7.96 18.87 -4.34
N ALA A 290 -7.32 18.10 -3.46
CA ALA A 290 -7.78 16.78 -3.07
C ALA A 290 -9.13 16.82 -2.36
N VAL A 291 -9.33 17.77 -1.44
CA VAL A 291 -10.61 17.99 -0.75
C VAL A 291 -11.72 18.31 -1.76
N LEU A 292 -11.51 19.28 -2.63
CA LEU A 292 -12.51 19.65 -3.65
C LEU A 292 -12.79 18.49 -4.61
N SER A 293 -11.76 17.75 -5.02
CA SER A 293 -11.91 16.59 -5.90
C SER A 293 -12.74 15.48 -5.24
N LEU A 294 -12.50 15.18 -3.96
CA LEU A 294 -13.29 14.18 -3.22
C LEU A 294 -14.75 14.62 -3.06
N LEU A 295 -14.98 15.89 -2.72
CA LEU A 295 -16.32 16.45 -2.61
C LEU A 295 -17.08 16.34 -3.94
N VAL A 296 -16.49 16.83 -5.02
CA VAL A 296 -17.14 16.82 -6.35
C VAL A 296 -17.38 15.39 -6.82
N THR A 297 -16.40 14.51 -6.66
CA THR A 297 -16.48 13.15 -7.21
C THR A 297 -17.48 12.28 -6.45
N TYR A 298 -17.51 12.36 -5.12
CA TYR A 298 -18.25 11.38 -4.29
C TYR A 298 -19.50 11.94 -3.62
N LEU A 299 -19.56 13.26 -3.31
CA LEU A 299 -20.70 13.85 -2.60
C LEU A 299 -21.68 14.55 -3.54
N VAL A 300 -21.18 15.28 -4.55
CA VAL A 300 -22.07 15.96 -5.51
C VAL A 300 -23.09 15.00 -6.14
N PRO A 301 -22.76 13.75 -6.55
CA PRO A 301 -23.76 12.82 -7.07
C PRO A 301 -24.92 12.56 -6.12
N VAL A 302 -24.62 12.44 -4.81
CA VAL A 302 -25.64 12.21 -3.78
C VAL A 302 -26.52 13.45 -3.60
N ILE A 303 -25.92 14.62 -3.53
CA ILE A 303 -26.65 15.91 -3.38
C ILE A 303 -27.60 16.15 -4.55
N LEU A 304 -27.17 15.86 -5.77
CA LEU A 304 -27.97 16.07 -6.98
C LEU A 304 -29.24 15.23 -7.03
N LEU A 305 -29.31 14.08 -6.30
CA LEU A 305 -30.54 13.25 -6.23
C LEU A 305 -31.74 14.01 -5.68
N PHE A 306 -31.52 15.03 -4.85
CA PHE A 306 -32.57 15.80 -4.16
C PHE A 306 -32.97 17.10 -4.91
N GLY A 307 -32.53 17.25 -6.16
CA GLY A 307 -32.78 18.44 -6.96
C GLY A 307 -33.22 18.15 -8.40
N PRO A 308 -33.41 19.20 -9.23
CA PRO A 308 -33.85 19.04 -10.63
C PRO A 308 -32.85 18.29 -11.52
N TRP A 309 -31.58 18.14 -11.06
CA TRP A 309 -30.49 17.47 -11.77
C TRP A 309 -30.29 16.01 -11.30
N TRP A 310 -31.30 15.41 -10.66
CA TRP A 310 -31.25 14.03 -10.19
C TRP A 310 -30.82 13.01 -11.25
N PRO A 311 -31.12 13.13 -12.57
CA PRO A 311 -30.64 12.16 -13.54
C PRO A 311 -29.11 12.12 -13.66
N LEU A 312 -28.42 13.30 -13.56
CA LEU A 312 -26.96 13.35 -13.54
C LEU A 312 -26.38 12.74 -12.28
N GLY A 313 -27.02 13.01 -11.12
CA GLY A 313 -26.66 12.38 -9.84
C GLY A 313 -26.78 10.86 -9.88
N LEU A 314 -27.93 10.37 -10.35
CA LEU A 314 -28.20 8.94 -10.46
C LEU A 314 -27.21 8.24 -11.42
N THR A 315 -26.97 8.83 -12.60
CA THR A 315 -26.01 8.27 -13.57
C THR A 315 -24.62 8.20 -12.97
N SER A 316 -24.15 9.24 -12.28
CA SER A 316 -22.85 9.25 -11.61
C SER A 316 -22.76 8.18 -10.51
N LEU A 317 -23.83 7.98 -9.71
CA LEU A 317 -23.91 6.93 -8.70
C LEU A 317 -23.92 5.52 -9.31
N VAL A 318 -24.56 5.33 -10.45
CA VAL A 318 -24.49 4.04 -11.18
C VAL A 318 -23.06 3.77 -11.62
N LEU A 319 -22.36 4.75 -12.21
CA LEU A 319 -20.96 4.59 -12.62
C LEU A 319 -20.04 4.31 -11.41
N MET A 320 -20.28 5.00 -10.29
CA MET A 320 -19.60 4.75 -9.02
C MET A 320 -19.81 3.30 -8.57
N THR A 321 -21.04 2.83 -8.58
CA THR A 321 -21.42 1.46 -8.21
C THR A 321 -20.72 0.44 -9.12
N VAL A 322 -20.74 0.65 -10.43
CA VAL A 322 -20.12 -0.25 -11.43
C VAL A 322 -18.61 -0.38 -11.17
N THR A 323 -17.93 0.74 -10.89
CA THR A 323 -16.47 0.72 -10.65
C THR A 323 -16.09 0.17 -9.29
N TYR A 324 -16.93 0.33 -8.25
CA TYR A 324 -16.64 -0.16 -6.91
C TYR A 324 -17.09 -1.61 -6.66
N TRP A 325 -18.05 -2.09 -7.43
CA TRP A 325 -18.58 -3.46 -7.32
C TRP A 325 -17.53 -4.57 -7.32
N PRO A 326 -16.50 -4.57 -8.21
CA PRO A 326 -15.47 -5.61 -8.20
C PRO A 326 -14.70 -5.69 -6.87
N MET A 327 -14.51 -4.54 -6.20
CA MET A 327 -13.85 -4.46 -4.90
C MET A 327 -14.71 -5.11 -3.80
N ILE A 328 -16.00 -4.83 -3.78
CA ILE A 328 -16.94 -5.43 -2.82
C ILE A 328 -16.99 -6.95 -3.01
N ARG A 329 -17.01 -7.43 -4.26
CA ARG A 329 -16.91 -8.87 -4.56
C ARG A 329 -15.58 -9.48 -4.12
N PHE A 330 -14.47 -8.79 -4.33
CA PHE A 330 -13.14 -9.25 -3.91
C PHE A 330 -13.06 -9.46 -2.39
N TYR A 331 -13.69 -8.58 -1.62
CA TYR A 331 -13.81 -8.73 -0.16
C TYR A 331 -14.93 -9.66 0.28
N ARG A 332 -15.74 -10.19 -0.66
CA ARG A 332 -16.88 -11.09 -0.38
C ARG A 332 -17.92 -10.46 0.57
N LEU A 333 -18.15 -9.17 0.42
CA LEU A 333 -19.12 -8.43 1.20
C LEU A 333 -20.51 -8.49 0.58
N ASN A 334 -21.54 -8.19 1.41
CA ASN A 334 -22.89 -8.01 0.91
C ASN A 334 -22.93 -6.92 -0.16
N PRO A 335 -23.65 -7.12 -1.28
CA PRO A 335 -23.80 -6.13 -2.37
C PRO A 335 -24.14 -4.73 -1.93
N LEU A 336 -24.94 -4.55 -0.88
CA LEU A 336 -25.34 -3.23 -0.39
C LEU A 336 -24.17 -2.35 0.07
N TRP A 337 -23.02 -2.94 0.44
CA TRP A 337 -21.83 -2.18 0.79
C TRP A 337 -21.27 -1.35 -0.38
N VAL A 338 -21.68 -1.60 -1.61
CA VAL A 338 -21.26 -0.77 -2.75
C VAL A 338 -21.77 0.68 -2.63
N LEU A 339 -22.90 0.88 -1.94
CA LEU A 339 -23.51 2.20 -1.74
C LEU A 339 -22.79 3.03 -0.68
N THR A 340 -21.87 2.45 0.07
CA THR A 340 -21.18 3.13 1.17
C THR A 340 -19.97 3.96 0.72
N LEU A 341 -19.58 3.92 -0.55
CA LEU A 341 -18.40 4.62 -1.04
C LEU A 341 -18.42 6.15 -0.79
N PRO A 342 -19.56 6.87 -0.92
CA PRO A 342 -19.62 8.28 -0.54
C PRO A 342 -19.33 8.52 0.95
N ALA A 343 -19.86 7.67 1.84
CA ALA A 343 -19.59 7.78 3.27
C ALA A 343 -18.12 7.48 3.60
N ALA A 344 -17.52 6.48 2.95
CA ALA A 344 -16.10 6.22 3.05
C ALA A 344 -15.28 7.42 2.56
N ALA A 345 -15.64 8.06 1.44
CA ALA A 345 -14.95 9.23 0.91
C ALA A 345 -14.97 10.42 1.90
N ILE A 346 -16.07 10.64 2.62
CA ILE A 346 -16.14 11.65 3.69
C ILE A 346 -15.12 11.33 4.79
N PHE A 347 -15.05 10.07 5.22
CA PHE A 347 -14.11 9.66 6.24
C PHE A 347 -12.66 9.87 5.79
N TYR A 348 -12.33 9.50 4.54
CA TYR A 348 -10.99 9.70 3.97
C TYR A 348 -10.64 11.18 3.84
N LEU A 349 -11.61 12.02 3.48
CA LEU A 349 -11.46 13.47 3.45
C LEU A 349 -11.10 14.01 4.84
N ALA A 350 -11.87 13.63 5.87
CA ALA A 350 -11.62 14.04 7.24
C ALA A 350 -10.24 13.57 7.73
N ALA A 351 -9.88 12.31 7.49
CA ALA A 351 -8.56 11.76 7.85
C ALA A 351 -7.40 12.45 7.10
N THR A 352 -7.62 12.88 5.84
CA THR A 352 -6.61 13.61 5.07
C THR A 352 -6.38 15.02 5.64
N ILE A 353 -7.45 15.70 6.03
CA ILE A 353 -7.38 17.00 6.69
C ILE A 353 -6.67 16.86 8.06
N ASP A 354 -7.06 15.87 8.86
CA ASP A 354 -6.42 15.59 10.14
C ASP A 354 -4.92 15.27 9.99
N SER A 355 -4.54 14.52 8.96
CA SER A 355 -3.14 14.27 8.60
C SER A 355 -2.33 15.56 8.41
N ALA A 356 -2.92 16.56 7.73
CA ALA A 356 -2.28 17.85 7.53
C ALA A 356 -2.15 18.64 8.86
N PHE A 357 -3.20 18.65 9.69
CA PHE A 357 -3.15 19.28 10.99
C PHE A 357 -2.10 18.66 11.90
N ARG A 358 -2.01 17.32 11.96
CA ARG A 358 -0.96 16.63 12.72
C ARG A 358 0.44 17.01 12.25
N TYR A 359 0.64 17.10 10.94
CA TYR A 359 1.92 17.52 10.38
C TYR A 359 2.28 18.96 10.79
N TRP A 360 1.35 19.91 10.66
CA TRP A 360 1.59 21.31 11.06
C TRP A 360 1.83 21.47 12.56
N LEU A 361 1.28 20.59 13.38
CA LEU A 361 1.53 20.53 14.83
C LEU A 361 2.80 19.75 15.20
N GLY A 362 3.61 19.31 14.22
CA GLY A 362 4.84 18.54 14.45
C GLY A 362 4.62 17.12 14.99
N ARG A 363 3.45 16.53 14.76
CA ARG A 363 3.04 15.19 15.22
C ARG A 363 2.84 14.20 14.05
N GLY A 364 3.37 14.51 12.86
CA GLY A 364 3.23 13.67 11.65
C GLY A 364 4.23 12.51 11.64
N GLY A 365 3.93 11.47 10.82
CA GLY A 365 4.90 10.47 10.39
C GLY A 365 5.46 9.53 11.46
N GLU A 366 4.66 8.97 12.36
CA GLU A 366 5.14 7.98 13.33
C GLU A 366 5.08 6.54 12.79
N TRP A 367 6.19 5.80 12.95
CA TRP A 367 6.23 4.36 12.77
C TRP A 367 6.53 3.67 14.11
N LYS A 368 5.53 2.95 14.66
CA LYS A 368 5.66 2.17 15.90
C LYS A 368 6.31 2.97 17.05
N GLY A 369 5.86 4.22 17.26
CA GLY A 369 6.36 5.11 18.32
C GLY A 369 7.67 5.85 18.00
N ARG A 370 8.19 5.71 16.78
CA ARG A 370 9.32 6.54 16.29
C ARG A 370 8.78 7.64 15.38
N SER A 371 8.97 8.90 15.80
CA SER A 371 8.69 10.08 14.97
C SER A 371 9.72 10.17 13.83
N GLN A 372 9.25 10.25 12.59
CA GLN A 372 10.09 10.32 11.39
C GLN A 372 10.28 11.76 10.87
N ASP A 373 9.47 12.72 11.34
CA ASP A 373 9.45 14.11 10.83
C ASP A 373 10.36 15.09 11.54
N ARG A 374 11.17 14.65 12.52
CA ARG A 374 12.19 15.53 13.10
C ARG A 374 13.44 15.57 12.22
N GLN A 375 13.39 16.29 11.09
CA GLN A 375 14.62 16.91 10.61
C GLN A 375 14.98 18.04 11.58
N PRO A 376 16.20 18.10 12.12
CA PRO A 376 16.67 19.32 12.77
C PRO A 376 16.59 20.43 11.73
N SER A 377 15.82 21.47 12.03
CA SER A 377 15.86 22.71 11.27
C SER A 377 17.35 23.07 11.10
N ALA A 378 17.83 23.09 9.85
CA ALA A 378 19.14 23.63 9.56
C ALA A 378 19.20 25.02 10.22
N SER A 379 20.02 25.14 11.24
CA SER A 379 20.32 26.40 11.87
C SER A 379 20.75 27.37 10.77
N ARG A 380 19.91 28.37 10.48
CA ARG A 380 20.33 29.52 9.71
C ARG A 380 21.48 30.15 10.51
N SER A 381 22.70 29.95 10.06
CA SER A 381 23.85 30.73 10.51
C SER A 381 23.54 32.19 10.18
N PRO A 382 23.60 33.10 11.15
CA PRO A 382 23.53 34.52 10.85
C PRO A 382 24.81 34.90 10.10
N GLN A 383 24.66 35.47 8.92
CA GLN A 383 25.68 36.30 8.30
C GLN A 383 25.51 37.73 8.76
#